data_350cd25886eb1ac31eba373cfc778ff0
#
_entry.id   350cd25886eb1ac31eba373cfc778ff0
#
_cell.length_a   1.000
_cell.length_b   1.000
_cell.length_c   1.000
_cell.angle_alpha   90.00
_cell.angle_beta   90.00
_cell.angle_gamma   90.00
#
_symmetry.space_group_name_H-M   'P 1'
#
loop_
_entity.id
_entity.type
_entity.pdbx_description
1 polymer ?
#
loop_
_entity_poly.entity_id
_entity_poly.type
_entity_poly.pdbx_seq_one_letter_code
_entity_poly.pdbx_strand_id
1 'polypeptide(L)'
;KQERKIRKNSDEQKKKEYIHKVLKILYEYGTKECAPMVEKRIKDIYKEYYEEDVDYVALKHRYNQYMLEKEEEIRAHIQKNNDIETCIKYVCAGNYIDFGVANKIDDQLLQGLLDKVNQLKISKKEVAYLEDELAQAKTLLYITDNCGEIVLDKIFIEELQNKYKNLQITAMV
;
A
#
# COMPACT_ATOMS: atom_id res chain seq x y z
N LYS A 1 -14.09 5.97 -12.15
CA LYS A 1 -12.63 5.64 -12.25
C LYS A 1 -12.24 5.37 -13.72
N GLN A 2 -12.93 4.46 -14.46
CA GLN A 2 -12.56 4.09 -15.83
C GLN A 2 -12.72 5.24 -16.84
N GLU A 3 -13.81 6.00 -16.77
CA GLU A 3 -14.03 7.18 -17.64
C GLU A 3 -12.88 8.20 -17.51
N ARG A 4 -12.35 8.42 -16.30
CA ARG A 4 -11.21 9.32 -16.09
C ARG A 4 -9.94 8.83 -16.81
N LYS A 5 -9.69 7.52 -16.84
CA LYS A 5 -8.52 6.94 -17.50
C LYS A 5 -8.50 7.20 -19.01
N ILE A 6 -9.67 7.13 -19.65
CA ILE A 6 -9.80 7.26 -21.10
C ILE A 6 -10.18 8.67 -21.57
N ARG A 7 -10.35 9.62 -20.65
CA ARG A 7 -10.85 10.97 -20.94
C ARG A 7 -10.04 11.73 -21.99
N LYS A 8 -8.73 11.52 -21.99
CA LYS A 8 -7.81 12.21 -22.91
C LYS A 8 -7.75 11.58 -24.31
N ASN A 9 -8.33 10.39 -24.49
CA ASN A 9 -8.35 9.77 -25.81
C ASN A 9 -9.33 10.50 -26.72
N SER A 10 -8.95 10.74 -27.97
CA SER A 10 -9.77 11.46 -28.96
C SER A 10 -10.77 10.58 -29.71
N ASP A 11 -10.63 9.23 -29.64
CA ASP A 11 -11.50 8.30 -30.33
C ASP A 11 -12.74 7.97 -29.48
N GLU A 12 -13.83 8.69 -29.76
CA GLU A 12 -15.10 8.55 -29.04
C GLU A 12 -15.75 7.16 -29.25
N GLN A 13 -15.58 6.54 -30.43
CA GLN A 13 -16.12 5.20 -30.69
C GLN A 13 -15.39 4.16 -29.83
N LYS A 14 -14.07 4.25 -29.78
CA LYS A 14 -13.23 3.37 -28.95
C LYS A 14 -13.55 3.51 -27.45
N LYS A 15 -13.76 4.74 -26.97
CA LYS A 15 -14.22 5.00 -25.60
C LYS A 15 -15.55 4.33 -25.30
N LYS A 16 -16.52 4.47 -26.20
CA LYS A 16 -17.86 3.90 -26.07
C LYS A 16 -17.81 2.38 -25.99
N GLU A 17 -17.06 1.74 -26.87
CA GLU A 17 -16.89 0.29 -26.89
C GLU A 17 -16.24 -0.23 -25.60
N TYR A 18 -15.16 0.43 -25.16
CA TYR A 18 -14.49 0.11 -23.90
C TYR A 18 -15.47 0.20 -22.71
N ILE A 19 -16.21 1.30 -22.59
CA ILE A 19 -17.17 1.48 -21.48
C ILE A 19 -18.26 0.43 -21.53
N HIS A 20 -18.77 0.06 -22.72
CA HIS A 20 -19.74 -1.02 -22.84
C HIS A 20 -19.20 -2.36 -22.34
N LYS A 21 -17.94 -2.70 -22.66
CA LYS A 21 -17.30 -3.92 -22.15
C LYS A 21 -17.13 -3.87 -20.62
N VAL A 22 -16.75 -2.74 -20.07
CA VAL A 22 -16.64 -2.55 -18.61
C VAL A 22 -18.01 -2.76 -17.94
N LEU A 23 -19.07 -2.16 -18.47
CA LEU A 23 -20.43 -2.34 -17.94
C LEU A 23 -20.88 -3.80 -18.02
N LYS A 24 -20.54 -4.51 -19.10
CA LYS A 24 -20.82 -5.93 -19.24
C LYS A 24 -20.11 -6.76 -18.16
N ILE A 25 -18.83 -6.50 -17.89
CA ILE A 25 -18.11 -7.16 -16.79
C ILE A 25 -18.80 -6.91 -15.45
N LEU A 26 -19.15 -5.65 -15.16
CA LEU A 26 -19.82 -5.31 -13.90
C LEU A 26 -21.18 -6.01 -13.77
N TYR A 27 -21.93 -6.12 -14.86
CA TYR A 27 -23.19 -6.83 -14.88
C TYR A 27 -23.03 -8.34 -14.65
N GLU A 28 -22.07 -8.97 -15.31
CA GLU A 28 -21.88 -10.43 -15.27
C GLU A 28 -21.21 -10.90 -13.98
N TYR A 29 -20.26 -10.13 -13.44
CA TYR A 29 -19.36 -10.55 -12.37
C TYR A 29 -19.42 -9.68 -11.10
N GLY A 30 -19.97 -8.46 -11.16
CA GLY A 30 -19.92 -7.50 -10.07
C GLY A 30 -20.56 -7.95 -8.75
N THR A 31 -21.47 -8.92 -8.80
CA THR A 31 -22.09 -9.53 -7.62
C THR A 31 -21.62 -10.96 -7.34
N LYS A 32 -20.80 -11.53 -8.22
CA LYS A 32 -20.35 -12.93 -8.14
C LYS A 32 -18.89 -13.06 -7.73
N GLU A 33 -18.09 -12.03 -7.98
CA GLU A 33 -16.66 -12.01 -7.72
C GLU A 33 -16.29 -10.85 -6.76
N CYS A 34 -15.20 -11.01 -6.02
CA CYS A 34 -14.68 -9.91 -5.20
C CYS A 34 -14.11 -8.78 -6.09
N ALA A 35 -14.07 -7.58 -5.54
CA ALA A 35 -13.67 -6.38 -6.27
C ALA A 35 -12.30 -6.48 -6.98
N PRO A 36 -11.25 -7.08 -6.38
CA PRO A 36 -9.96 -7.26 -7.07
C PRO A 36 -10.04 -8.11 -8.32
N MET A 37 -10.87 -9.17 -8.33
CA MET A 37 -11.07 -10.03 -9.50
C MET A 37 -11.77 -9.29 -10.63
N VAL A 38 -12.80 -8.51 -10.29
CA VAL A 38 -13.51 -7.66 -11.24
C VAL A 38 -12.58 -6.57 -11.81
N GLU A 39 -11.76 -5.93 -10.97
CA GLU A 39 -10.76 -4.96 -11.40
C GLU A 39 -9.72 -5.57 -12.36
N LYS A 40 -9.27 -6.79 -12.10
CA LYS A 40 -8.36 -7.51 -12.99
C LYS A 40 -8.98 -7.70 -14.37
N ARG A 41 -10.23 -8.17 -14.46
CA ARG A 41 -10.93 -8.31 -15.74
C ARG A 41 -11.05 -7.00 -16.51
N ILE A 42 -11.35 -5.91 -15.79
CA ILE A 42 -11.42 -4.57 -16.39
C ILE A 42 -10.05 -4.12 -16.89
N LYS A 43 -8.98 -4.42 -16.14
CA LYS A 43 -7.61 -4.12 -16.54
C LYS A 43 -7.20 -4.87 -17.80
N ASP A 44 -7.58 -6.14 -17.91
CA ASP A 44 -7.27 -6.94 -19.10
C ASP A 44 -7.95 -6.36 -20.35
N ILE A 45 -9.24 -5.94 -20.24
CA ILE A 45 -9.91 -5.21 -21.35
C ILE A 45 -9.27 -3.86 -21.62
N TYR A 46 -8.83 -3.13 -20.60
CA TYR A 46 -8.13 -1.85 -20.82
C TYR A 46 -6.91 -2.03 -21.72
N LYS A 47 -6.12 -3.08 -21.50
CA LYS A 47 -4.95 -3.41 -22.32
C LYS A 47 -5.28 -3.76 -23.79
N GLU A 48 -6.46 -4.31 -24.05
CA GLU A 48 -6.92 -4.56 -25.43
C GLU A 48 -7.19 -3.27 -26.22
N TYR A 49 -7.61 -2.21 -25.54
CA TYR A 49 -8.00 -0.94 -26.14
C TYR A 49 -6.92 0.13 -26.07
N TYR A 50 -6.14 0.14 -25.00
CA TYR A 50 -5.18 1.18 -24.70
C TYR A 50 -3.86 0.55 -24.27
N GLU A 51 -2.77 1.07 -24.79
CA GLU A 51 -1.44 0.72 -24.29
C GLU A 51 -1.30 1.22 -22.85
N GLU A 52 -0.70 0.43 -21.96
CA GLU A 52 -0.35 0.89 -20.62
C GLU A 52 0.88 1.81 -20.74
N ASP A 53 0.65 3.12 -20.60
CA ASP A 53 1.72 4.13 -20.59
C ASP A 53 2.62 4.06 -19.34
N VAL A 54 2.28 3.23 -18.36
CA VAL A 54 2.97 3.19 -17.07
C VAL A 54 3.60 1.82 -16.86
N ASP A 55 4.92 1.79 -16.84
CA ASP A 55 5.67 0.63 -16.35
C ASP A 55 5.54 0.55 -14.81
N TYR A 56 4.50 -0.15 -14.37
CA TYR A 56 4.25 -0.35 -12.94
C TYR A 56 5.38 -1.11 -12.24
N VAL A 57 6.15 -1.95 -12.93
CA VAL A 57 7.27 -2.68 -12.34
C VAL A 57 8.39 -1.71 -12.03
N ALA A 58 8.79 -0.90 -13.00
CA ALA A 58 9.80 0.13 -12.79
C ALA A 58 9.37 1.14 -11.73
N LEU A 59 8.08 1.55 -11.73
CA LEU A 59 7.54 2.45 -10.73
C LEU A 59 7.64 1.86 -9.31
N LYS A 60 7.21 0.61 -9.13
CA LYS A 60 7.31 -0.09 -7.85
C LYS A 60 8.75 -0.21 -7.34
N HIS A 61 9.69 -0.54 -8.23
CA HIS A 61 11.11 -0.58 -7.88
C HIS A 61 11.63 0.77 -7.41
N ARG A 62 11.28 1.85 -8.10
CA ARG A 62 11.69 3.20 -7.71
C ARG A 62 11.15 3.59 -6.33
N TYR A 63 9.91 3.26 -6.00
CA TYR A 63 9.34 3.54 -4.68
C TYR A 63 10.02 2.73 -3.58
N ASN A 64 10.24 1.43 -3.81
CA ASN A 64 10.95 0.60 -2.85
C ASN A 64 12.37 1.13 -2.62
N GLN A 65 13.09 1.48 -3.70
CA GLN A 65 14.44 2.03 -3.62
C GLN A 65 14.47 3.34 -2.82
N TYR A 66 13.56 4.26 -3.13
CA TYR A 66 13.46 5.52 -2.39
C TYR A 66 13.21 5.30 -0.89
N MET A 67 12.28 4.41 -0.53
CA MET A 67 12.01 4.12 0.87
C MET A 67 13.17 3.42 1.57
N LEU A 68 13.93 2.57 0.86
CA LEU A 68 15.15 1.96 1.38
C LEU A 68 16.25 3.02 1.64
N GLU A 69 16.40 4.01 0.77
CA GLU A 69 17.34 5.13 0.97
C GLU A 69 16.98 5.99 2.20
N LYS A 70 15.70 6.01 2.59
CA LYS A 70 15.19 6.73 3.76
C LYS A 70 15.05 5.85 5.02
N GLU A 71 15.37 4.57 4.93
CA GLU A 71 15.17 3.60 6.02
C GLU A 71 15.89 4.03 7.31
N GLU A 72 17.13 4.49 7.23
CA GLU A 72 17.90 4.89 8.42
C GLU A 72 17.27 6.09 9.13
N GLU A 73 16.81 7.09 8.38
CA GLU A 73 16.13 8.26 8.93
C GLU A 73 14.81 7.89 9.63
N ILE A 74 14.04 6.99 9.02
CA ILE A 74 12.80 6.46 9.60
C ILE A 74 13.09 5.68 10.88
N ARG A 75 14.09 4.80 10.87
CA ARG A 75 14.51 4.04 12.06
C ARG A 75 14.96 4.95 13.19
N ALA A 76 15.75 5.98 12.90
CA ALA A 76 16.18 6.94 13.92
C ALA A 76 14.99 7.66 14.57
N HIS A 77 13.96 8.00 13.79
CA HIS A 77 12.73 8.60 14.31
C HIS A 77 11.92 7.63 15.18
N ILE A 78 11.80 6.37 14.77
CA ILE A 78 11.13 5.31 15.55
C ILE A 78 11.87 5.07 16.86
N GLN A 79 13.18 4.89 16.82
CA GLN A 79 14.01 4.65 18.01
C GLN A 79 13.96 5.78 19.01
N LYS A 80 13.84 7.02 18.55
CA LYS A 80 13.70 8.19 19.43
C LYS A 80 12.46 8.13 20.32
N ASN A 81 11.36 7.57 19.80
CA ASN A 81 10.11 7.41 20.53
C ASN A 81 10.08 6.10 21.33
N ASN A 82 10.81 5.09 20.87
CA ASN A 82 10.99 3.78 21.50
C ASN A 82 9.67 3.10 21.90
N ASP A 83 8.64 3.19 21.04
CA ASP A 83 7.34 2.60 21.26
C ASP A 83 6.78 1.94 19.98
N ILE A 84 5.96 0.92 20.17
CA ILE A 84 5.30 0.20 19.08
C ILE A 84 4.24 1.05 18.37
N GLU A 85 3.66 2.02 19.08
CA GLU A 85 2.65 2.93 18.53
C GLU A 85 3.22 3.74 17.36
N THR A 86 4.48 4.21 17.48
CA THR A 86 5.17 4.93 16.40
C THR A 86 5.38 4.06 15.17
N CYS A 87 5.77 2.78 15.34
CA CYS A 87 5.88 1.84 14.22
C CYS A 87 4.52 1.65 13.51
N ILE A 88 3.45 1.43 14.28
CA ILE A 88 2.09 1.30 13.75
C ILE A 88 1.67 2.55 12.97
N LYS A 89 2.00 3.76 13.48
CA LYS A 89 1.71 5.01 12.77
C LYS A 89 2.44 5.08 11.43
N TYR A 90 3.69 4.63 11.35
CA TYR A 90 4.42 4.59 10.10
C TYR A 90 3.78 3.66 9.08
N VAL A 91 3.43 2.43 9.47
CA VAL A 91 2.75 1.47 8.58
C VAL A 91 1.41 2.05 8.12
N CYS A 92 0.59 2.57 9.04
CA CYS A 92 -0.68 3.21 8.69
C CYS A 92 -0.49 4.42 7.77
N ALA A 93 0.53 5.25 8.01
CA ALA A 93 0.81 6.42 7.16
C ALA A 93 1.26 6.00 5.76
N GLY A 94 2.04 4.92 5.64
CA GLY A 94 2.44 4.33 4.35
C GLY A 94 1.24 3.98 3.49
N ASN A 95 0.21 3.40 4.08
CA ASN A 95 -1.03 3.03 3.38
C ASN A 95 -1.84 4.24 2.86
N TYR A 96 -1.67 5.43 3.45
CA TYR A 96 -2.30 6.67 2.95
C TYR A 96 -1.54 7.33 1.80
N ILE A 97 -0.29 6.96 1.58
CA ILE A 97 0.49 7.49 0.47
C ILE A 97 0.08 6.70 -0.78
N ASP A 98 -0.70 7.33 -1.66
CA ASP A 98 -1.06 6.75 -2.96
C ASP A 98 0.16 6.81 -3.90
N PHE A 99 1.03 5.83 -3.75
CA PHE A 99 2.22 5.65 -4.58
C PHE A 99 1.88 5.52 -6.08
N GLY A 100 0.62 5.24 -6.44
CA GLY A 100 0.16 5.17 -7.82
C GLY A 100 -0.17 6.52 -8.46
N VAL A 101 -0.33 7.59 -7.66
CA VAL A 101 -0.71 8.94 -8.13
C VAL A 101 0.45 9.92 -8.09
N ALA A 102 1.44 9.69 -7.24
CA ALA A 102 2.59 10.56 -7.12
C ALA A 102 3.50 10.42 -8.37
N ASN A 103 3.38 11.34 -9.31
CA ASN A 103 4.26 11.42 -10.49
C ASN A 103 5.71 11.81 -10.15
N LYS A 104 6.00 12.12 -8.89
CA LYS A 104 7.33 12.52 -8.42
C LYS A 104 7.66 11.82 -7.11
N ILE A 105 8.77 11.11 -7.12
CA ILE A 105 9.41 10.57 -5.93
C ILE A 105 10.48 11.60 -5.56
N ASP A 106 10.20 12.39 -4.52
CA ASP A 106 11.08 13.44 -4.03
C ASP A 106 10.98 13.55 -2.50
N ASP A 107 11.74 14.46 -1.92
CA ASP A 107 11.76 14.67 -0.47
C ASP A 107 10.40 15.12 0.11
N GLN A 108 9.48 15.61 -0.73
CA GLN A 108 8.12 15.94 -0.30
C GLN A 108 7.33 14.68 0.07
N LEU A 109 7.64 13.53 -0.52
CA LEU A 109 7.02 12.26 -0.17
C LEU A 109 7.36 11.85 1.26
N LEU A 110 8.64 11.93 1.66
CA LEU A 110 9.05 11.63 3.02
C LEU A 110 8.46 12.64 4.01
N GLN A 111 8.50 13.93 3.70
CA GLN A 111 7.90 14.96 4.56
C GLN A 111 6.40 14.72 4.74
N GLY A 112 5.69 14.39 3.67
CA GLY A 112 4.27 14.01 3.73
C GLY A 112 4.01 12.78 4.59
N LEU A 113 4.91 11.79 4.57
CA LEU A 113 4.85 10.62 5.45
C LEU A 113 5.01 11.02 6.92
N LEU A 114 6.04 11.81 7.23
CA LEU A 114 6.30 12.29 8.60
C LEU A 114 5.13 13.14 9.13
N ASP A 115 4.58 14.02 8.31
CA ASP A 115 3.42 14.84 8.66
C ASP A 115 2.20 13.96 8.95
N LYS A 116 1.99 12.89 8.17
CA LYS A 116 0.93 11.92 8.40
C LYS A 116 1.12 11.16 9.71
N VAL A 117 2.32 10.65 9.97
CA VAL A 117 2.67 9.96 11.23
C VAL A 117 2.33 10.84 12.44
N ASN A 118 2.70 12.13 12.39
CA ASN A 118 2.45 13.08 13.46
C ASN A 118 0.95 13.39 13.66
N GLN A 119 0.15 13.34 12.59
CA GLN A 119 -1.30 13.61 12.63
C GLN A 119 -2.13 12.39 13.05
N LEU A 120 -1.61 11.16 12.86
CA LEU A 120 -2.34 9.95 13.18
C LEU A 120 -2.57 9.80 14.67
N LYS A 121 -3.84 9.60 15.02
CA LYS A 121 -4.29 9.25 16.36
C LYS A 121 -4.65 7.78 16.39
N ILE A 122 -3.92 7.00 17.16
CA ILE A 122 -4.17 5.58 17.38
C ILE A 122 -4.77 5.40 18.76
N SER A 123 -5.70 4.47 18.88
CA SER A 123 -6.30 4.12 20.17
C SER A 123 -5.26 3.44 21.05
N LYS A 124 -4.87 4.06 22.14
CA LYS A 124 -3.95 3.47 23.12
C LYS A 124 -4.47 2.13 23.68
N LYS A 125 -5.80 2.00 23.80
CA LYS A 125 -6.43 0.75 24.23
C LYS A 125 -6.17 -0.38 23.24
N GLU A 126 -6.31 -0.10 21.93
CA GLU A 126 -6.06 -1.11 20.89
C GLU A 126 -4.59 -1.46 20.80
N VAL A 127 -3.69 -0.48 20.96
CA VAL A 127 -2.24 -0.74 21.00
C VAL A 127 -1.89 -1.65 22.19
N ALA A 128 -2.39 -1.34 23.39
CA ALA A 128 -2.17 -2.18 24.58
C ALA A 128 -2.72 -3.59 24.39
N TYR A 129 -3.92 -3.72 23.82
CA TYR A 129 -4.49 -5.02 23.51
C TYR A 129 -3.63 -5.83 22.52
N LEU A 130 -3.14 -5.16 21.46
CA LEU A 130 -2.22 -5.80 20.51
C LEU A 130 -0.92 -6.25 21.18
N GLU A 131 -0.35 -5.44 22.06
CA GLU A 131 0.88 -5.79 22.79
C GLU A 131 0.66 -6.99 23.73
N ASP A 132 -0.48 -7.07 24.41
CA ASP A 132 -0.85 -8.19 25.26
C ASP A 132 -1.01 -9.50 24.46
N GLU A 133 -1.65 -9.43 23.29
CA GLU A 133 -1.81 -10.56 22.37
C GLU A 133 -0.45 -11.02 21.81
N LEU A 134 0.40 -10.08 21.39
CA LEU A 134 1.74 -10.40 20.87
C LEU A 134 2.65 -11.03 21.93
N ALA A 135 2.52 -10.61 23.18
CA ALA A 135 3.32 -11.17 24.28
C ALA A 135 2.99 -12.65 24.56
N GLN A 136 1.78 -13.10 24.22
CA GLN A 136 1.32 -14.47 24.43
C GLN A 136 1.39 -15.32 23.16
N ALA A 137 1.45 -14.68 21.98
CA ALA A 137 1.46 -15.34 20.68
C ALA A 137 2.77 -16.10 20.45
N LYS A 138 2.67 -17.28 19.81
CA LYS A 138 3.82 -18.03 19.32
C LYS A 138 4.10 -17.78 17.85
N THR A 139 3.06 -17.46 17.09
CA THR A 139 3.13 -17.22 15.66
C THR A 139 2.33 -15.97 15.27
N LEU A 140 2.84 -15.24 14.29
CA LEU A 140 2.16 -14.09 13.67
C LEU A 140 2.23 -14.24 12.15
N LEU A 141 1.09 -14.16 11.47
CA LEU A 141 1.05 -13.98 10.03
C LEU A 141 0.88 -12.48 9.74
N TYR A 142 1.87 -11.90 9.10
CA TYR A 142 1.87 -10.51 8.68
C TYR A 142 1.61 -10.41 7.18
N ILE A 143 0.54 -9.75 6.77
CA ILE A 143 0.16 -9.59 5.36
C ILE A 143 0.55 -8.18 4.92
N THR A 144 1.49 -8.10 3.96
CA THR A 144 1.92 -6.83 3.37
C THR A 144 0.96 -6.38 2.26
N ASP A 145 0.94 -5.10 1.92
CA ASP A 145 0.04 -4.56 0.89
C ASP A 145 0.81 -3.98 -0.30
N ASN A 146 1.44 -2.82 -0.17
CA ASN A 146 1.91 -2.04 -1.32
C ASN A 146 3.43 -1.88 -1.40
N CYS A 147 3.92 -1.52 -2.60
CA CYS A 147 5.30 -1.07 -2.78
C CYS A 147 5.58 0.20 -1.98
N GLY A 148 6.83 0.38 -1.54
CA GLY A 148 7.25 1.47 -0.65
C GLY A 148 6.83 1.23 0.80
N GLU A 149 5.55 0.95 1.05
CA GLU A 149 5.03 0.57 2.36
C GLU A 149 5.74 -0.67 2.94
N ILE A 150 6.07 -1.65 2.10
CA ILE A 150 6.78 -2.88 2.49
C ILE A 150 8.09 -2.61 3.25
N VAL A 151 8.72 -1.46 3.04
CA VAL A 151 9.92 -1.06 3.81
C VAL A 151 9.54 -0.69 5.24
N LEU A 152 8.39 -0.04 5.44
CA LEU A 152 7.85 0.27 6.75
C LEU A 152 7.38 -0.99 7.48
N ASP A 153 6.75 -1.91 6.74
CA ASP A 153 6.37 -3.23 7.24
C ASP A 153 7.60 -4.01 7.72
N LYS A 154 8.68 -4.02 6.93
CA LYS A 154 9.96 -4.64 7.30
C LYS A 154 10.47 -4.08 8.62
N ILE A 155 10.52 -2.76 8.77
CA ILE A 155 10.97 -2.11 10.00
C ILE A 155 10.11 -2.55 11.18
N PHE A 156 8.79 -2.55 11.02
CA PHE A 156 7.86 -2.96 12.07
C PHE A 156 8.04 -4.44 12.46
N ILE A 157 8.17 -5.33 11.48
CA ILE A 157 8.41 -6.77 11.72
C ILE A 157 9.70 -6.97 12.52
N GLU A 158 10.78 -6.26 12.17
CA GLU A 158 12.05 -6.33 12.88
C GLU A 158 11.95 -5.80 14.32
N GLU A 159 11.21 -4.71 14.56
CA GLU A 159 10.93 -4.21 15.91
C GLU A 159 10.10 -5.22 16.73
N LEU A 160 9.11 -5.88 16.11
CA LEU A 160 8.36 -6.96 16.76
C LEU A 160 9.27 -8.13 17.14
N GLN A 161 10.17 -8.56 16.25
CA GLN A 161 11.13 -9.64 16.52
C GLN A 161 12.13 -9.25 17.62
N ASN A 162 12.51 -7.98 17.67
CA ASN A 162 13.37 -7.46 18.72
C ASN A 162 12.70 -7.48 20.09
N LYS A 163 11.43 -7.11 20.15
CA LYS A 163 10.64 -7.05 21.38
C LYS A 163 10.15 -8.42 21.83
N TYR A 164 9.69 -9.27 20.91
CA TYR A 164 9.06 -10.57 21.19
C TYR A 164 9.92 -11.72 20.66
N LYS A 165 10.98 -12.07 21.38
CA LYS A 165 12.02 -13.03 20.92
C LYS A 165 11.51 -14.43 20.58
N ASN A 166 10.37 -14.86 21.17
CA ASN A 166 9.78 -16.18 20.94
C ASN A 166 8.67 -16.17 19.89
N LEU A 167 8.37 -15.00 19.30
CA LEU A 167 7.33 -14.86 18.28
C LEU A 167 7.90 -15.23 16.90
N GLN A 168 7.34 -16.28 16.29
CA GLN A 168 7.66 -16.63 14.90
C GLN A 168 6.79 -15.81 13.95
N ILE A 169 7.40 -14.94 13.16
CA ILE A 169 6.68 -14.08 12.22
C ILE A 169 6.85 -14.63 10.80
N THR A 170 5.73 -14.79 10.10
CA THR A 170 5.69 -15.13 8.67
C THR A 170 5.10 -13.94 7.91
N ALA A 171 5.87 -13.35 7.00
CA ALA A 171 5.39 -12.30 6.12
C ALA A 171 4.86 -12.90 4.81
N MET A 172 3.66 -12.48 4.40
CA MET A 172 3.05 -12.81 3.12
C MET A 172 3.10 -11.57 2.23
N VAL A 173 3.71 -11.71 1.03
CA VAL A 173 3.90 -10.64 0.04
C VAL A 173 3.03 -10.90 -1.20
#